data_7fe46e88ab2d81e9471142f64eb86d0c
#
_entry.id   7fe46e88ab2d81e9471142f64eb86d0c
#
_cell.length_a   1.000
_cell.length_b   1.000
_cell.length_c   1.000
_cell.angle_alpha   90.00
_cell.angle_beta   90.00
_cell.angle_gamma   90.00
#
_symmetry.space_group_name_H-M   'P 1'
#
loop_
_entity.id
_entity.type
_entity.pdbx_description
1 polymer ?
#
loop_
_entity_poly.entity_id
_entity_poly.type
_entity_poly.pdbx_seq_one_letter_code
_entity_poly.pdbx_strand_id
1 'polypeptide(L)'
;MQQNEYDVKVIKVVDGDTVDVDIDLGFGVTLTDERVRIMGIDTPESRTRDKVEDLFGEAAKARLKELMADGGKLITTEDRKGEDMKGKFGRILGDFKVERWENKPAELVTDILIEEGHAVAYFGGSKEEIQLKHLANRTKLL
;
A
#
# COMPACT_ATOMS: atom_id res chain seq x y z
N MET A 1 20.43 -1.00 -4.25
CA MET A 1 20.03 -0.31 -3.03
C MET A 1 19.56 -1.31 -1.99
N GLN A 2 19.90 -1.09 -0.74
CA GLN A 2 19.55 -1.99 0.35
C GLN A 2 18.10 -1.79 0.76
N GLN A 3 17.42 -2.89 1.08
CA GLN A 3 16.07 -2.87 1.64
C GLN A 3 16.15 -3.05 3.16
N ASN A 4 15.25 -2.36 3.85
CA ASN A 4 15.07 -2.49 5.29
C ASN A 4 13.67 -3.03 5.59
N GLU A 5 13.54 -3.78 6.67
CA GLU A 5 12.26 -4.31 7.14
C GLU A 5 11.99 -3.85 8.57
N TYR A 6 10.76 -3.43 8.83
CA TYR A 6 10.34 -2.99 10.15
C TYR A 6 9.00 -3.59 10.51
N ASP A 7 8.84 -4.01 11.75
CA ASP A 7 7.52 -4.40 12.26
C ASP A 7 6.64 -3.15 12.41
N VAL A 8 5.38 -3.27 12.04
CA VAL A 8 4.44 -2.15 12.12
C VAL A 8 3.14 -2.55 12.80
N LYS A 9 2.52 -1.55 13.44
CA LYS A 9 1.17 -1.64 13.97
C LYS A 9 0.30 -0.66 13.19
N VAL A 10 -0.81 -1.12 12.65
CA VAL A 10 -1.72 -0.27 11.88
C VAL A 10 -2.52 0.63 12.80
N ILE A 11 -2.50 1.93 12.52
CA ILE A 11 -3.32 2.93 13.21
C ILE A 11 -4.58 3.17 12.39
N LYS A 12 -4.44 3.41 11.08
CA LYS A 12 -5.56 3.70 10.20
C LYS A 12 -5.20 3.40 8.75
N VAL A 13 -6.10 2.74 8.04
CA VAL A 13 -6.02 2.62 6.59
C VAL A 13 -6.74 3.83 6.00
N VAL A 14 -6.01 4.67 5.27
CA VAL A 14 -6.54 5.93 4.70
C VAL A 14 -7.21 5.68 3.36
N ASP A 15 -6.50 4.98 2.47
CA ASP A 15 -6.97 4.60 1.14
C ASP A 15 -6.39 3.22 0.79
N GLY A 16 -6.71 2.70 -0.38
CA GLY A 16 -6.18 1.41 -0.82
C GLY A 16 -4.66 1.37 -0.99
N ASP A 17 -4.00 2.52 -0.99
CA ASP A 17 -2.55 2.65 -1.17
C ASP A 17 -1.86 3.50 -0.10
N THR A 18 -2.57 3.85 0.98
CA THR A 18 -2.04 4.73 2.03
C THR A 18 -2.47 4.25 3.41
N VAL A 19 -1.51 4.07 4.30
CA VAL A 19 -1.74 3.54 5.66
C VAL A 19 -0.96 4.37 6.67
N ASP A 20 -1.60 4.69 7.78
CA ASP A 20 -0.93 5.28 8.94
C ASP A 20 -0.55 4.16 9.91
N VAL A 21 0.71 4.11 10.31
CA VAL A 21 1.27 3.03 11.13
C VAL A 21 2.20 3.58 12.22
N ASP A 22 2.36 2.79 13.27
CA ASP A 22 3.49 2.91 14.19
C ASP A 22 4.59 1.97 13.69
N ILE A 23 5.82 2.44 13.64
CA ILE A 23 6.96 1.68 13.13
C ILE A 23 7.94 1.39 14.26
N ASP A 24 8.18 0.12 14.52
CA ASP A 24 9.13 -0.34 15.52
C ASP A 24 10.55 -0.31 14.92
N LEU A 25 11.40 0.56 15.46
CA LEU A 25 12.80 0.68 15.02
C LEU A 25 13.76 -0.19 15.86
N GLY A 26 13.22 -0.94 16.80
CA GLY A 26 14.06 -1.67 17.74
C GLY A 26 14.56 -0.78 18.88
N PHE A 27 15.26 -1.39 19.85
CA PHE A 27 15.79 -0.70 21.02
C PHE A 27 14.75 0.06 21.86
N GLY A 28 13.47 -0.34 21.76
CA GLY A 28 12.38 0.37 22.43
C GLY A 28 11.98 1.68 21.75
N VAL A 29 12.44 1.93 20.54
CA VAL A 29 12.16 3.15 19.78
C VAL A 29 11.05 2.89 18.77
N THR A 30 10.00 3.70 18.80
CA THR A 30 8.88 3.62 17.87
C THR A 30 8.64 4.98 17.24
N LEU A 31 8.51 5.00 15.89
CA LEU A 31 7.97 6.18 15.21
C LEU A 31 6.45 6.02 15.21
N THR A 32 5.75 7.01 15.77
CA THR A 32 4.31 6.94 15.94
C THR A 32 3.56 7.69 14.84
N ASP A 33 2.45 7.11 14.40
CA ASP A 33 1.52 7.72 13.44
C ASP A 33 2.21 8.24 12.17
N GLU A 34 2.98 7.37 11.54
CA GLU A 34 3.67 7.69 10.29
C GLU A 34 2.81 7.29 9.10
N ARG A 35 2.68 8.20 8.14
CA ARG A 35 1.92 7.91 6.92
C ARG A 35 2.82 7.26 5.88
N VAL A 36 2.40 6.09 5.41
CA VAL A 36 3.10 5.32 4.37
C VAL A 36 2.27 5.31 3.10
N ARG A 37 2.86 5.76 2.00
CA ARG A 37 2.32 5.58 0.65
C ARG A 37 2.92 4.30 0.07
N ILE A 38 2.07 3.35 -0.29
CA ILE A 38 2.54 2.10 -0.88
C ILE A 38 3.06 2.37 -2.29
N MET A 39 4.31 1.98 -2.54
CA MET A 39 5.00 2.23 -3.81
C MET A 39 4.59 1.25 -4.90
N GLY A 40 4.66 1.72 -6.14
CA GLY A 40 4.54 0.86 -7.31
C GLY A 40 3.11 0.51 -7.72
N ILE A 41 2.11 1.04 -7.03
CA ILE A 41 0.70 0.82 -7.40
C ILE A 41 -0.09 2.12 -7.40
N ASP A 42 -1.22 2.07 -8.11
CA ASP A 42 -2.29 3.05 -8.03
C ASP A 42 -3.59 2.31 -7.76
N THR A 43 -4.41 2.85 -6.87
CA THR A 43 -5.73 2.31 -6.55
C THR A 43 -6.80 3.32 -6.90
N PRO A 44 -8.05 2.88 -7.15
CA PRO A 44 -9.15 3.83 -7.33
C PRO A 44 -9.31 4.71 -6.09
N GLU A 45 -9.64 5.98 -6.30
CA GLU A 45 -9.85 6.91 -5.19
C GLU A 45 -11.09 6.53 -4.38
N SER A 46 -10.96 6.51 -3.07
CA SER A 46 -12.09 6.56 -2.16
C SER A 46 -12.41 8.03 -1.89
N ARG A 47 -13.64 8.36 -1.55
CA ARG A 47 -14.09 9.74 -1.26
C ARG A 47 -14.01 10.67 -2.48
N THR A 48 -14.20 10.13 -3.67
CA THR A 48 -14.36 10.90 -4.90
C THR A 48 -15.84 11.16 -5.17
N ARG A 49 -16.14 12.18 -6.00
CA ARG A 49 -17.50 12.47 -6.46
C ARG A 49 -18.00 11.45 -7.47
N ASP A 50 -17.12 10.75 -8.15
CA ASP A 50 -17.47 9.62 -9.00
C ASP A 50 -17.88 8.45 -8.14
N LYS A 51 -19.17 8.17 -8.06
CA LYS A 51 -19.71 7.12 -7.19
C LYS A 51 -19.24 5.71 -7.57
N VAL A 52 -18.98 5.49 -8.85
CA VAL A 52 -18.49 4.19 -9.33
C VAL A 52 -17.03 4.01 -8.91
N GLU A 53 -16.20 5.01 -9.12
CA GLU A 53 -14.80 4.97 -8.69
C GLU A 53 -14.69 4.83 -7.17
N ASP A 54 -15.53 5.57 -6.42
CA ASP A 54 -15.59 5.49 -4.98
C ASP A 54 -15.90 4.08 -4.49
N LEU A 55 -16.82 3.37 -5.16
CA LEU A 55 -17.15 2.00 -4.83
C LEU A 55 -15.92 1.08 -4.91
N PHE A 56 -15.14 1.19 -6.00
CA PHE A 56 -13.93 0.40 -6.16
C PHE A 56 -12.79 0.88 -5.25
N GLY A 57 -12.71 2.17 -4.97
CA GLY A 57 -11.79 2.74 -4.00
C GLY A 57 -12.05 2.22 -2.59
N GLU A 58 -13.31 2.18 -2.17
CA GLU A 58 -13.69 1.61 -0.87
C GLU A 58 -13.42 0.11 -0.80
N ALA A 59 -13.61 -0.62 -1.90
CA ALA A 59 -13.30 -2.05 -1.97
C ALA A 59 -11.79 -2.30 -1.78
N ALA A 60 -10.94 -1.52 -2.43
CA ALA A 60 -9.48 -1.62 -2.28
C ALA A 60 -9.05 -1.29 -0.84
N LYS A 61 -9.62 -0.24 -0.27
CA LYS A 61 -9.37 0.15 1.12
C LYS A 61 -9.78 -0.95 2.10
N ALA A 62 -10.96 -1.54 1.92
CA ALA A 62 -11.46 -2.63 2.76
C ALA A 62 -10.53 -3.85 2.67
N ARG A 63 -10.06 -4.20 1.47
CA ARG A 63 -9.14 -5.30 1.29
C ARG A 63 -7.81 -5.06 1.99
N LEU A 64 -7.28 -3.85 1.90
CA LEU A 64 -6.05 -3.49 2.59
C LEU A 64 -6.21 -3.59 4.10
N LYS A 65 -7.36 -3.18 4.66
CA LYS A 65 -7.67 -3.37 6.08
C LYS A 65 -7.62 -4.83 6.49
N GLU A 66 -8.19 -5.72 5.69
CA GLU A 66 -8.17 -7.16 5.97
C GLU A 66 -6.74 -7.70 5.96
N LEU A 67 -5.95 -7.34 4.95
CA LEU A 67 -4.58 -7.80 4.81
C LEU A 67 -3.67 -7.30 5.93
N MET A 68 -3.92 -6.10 6.43
CA MET A 68 -3.11 -5.45 7.46
C MET A 68 -3.65 -5.64 8.89
N ALA A 69 -4.72 -6.43 9.06
CA ALA A 69 -5.41 -6.57 10.35
C ALA A 69 -4.48 -7.00 11.49
N ASP A 70 -3.53 -7.88 11.22
CA ASP A 70 -2.56 -8.38 12.20
C ASP A 70 -1.22 -7.64 12.14
N GLY A 71 -1.19 -6.47 11.49
CA GLY A 71 0.05 -5.74 11.21
C GLY A 71 0.75 -6.34 10.02
N GLY A 72 2.06 -6.26 10.00
CA GLY A 72 2.88 -6.77 8.91
C GLY A 72 4.29 -6.22 9.03
N LYS A 73 5.05 -6.36 7.96
CA LYS A 73 6.40 -5.80 7.89
C LYS A 73 6.46 -4.73 6.82
N LEU A 74 6.88 -3.53 7.20
CA LEU A 74 7.15 -2.45 6.27
C LEU A 74 8.49 -2.72 5.60
N ILE A 75 8.49 -2.68 4.26
CA ILE A 75 9.69 -2.83 3.45
C ILE A 75 10.01 -1.47 2.85
N THR A 76 11.17 -0.93 3.17
CA THR A 76 11.65 0.33 2.62
C THR A 76 12.92 0.10 1.80
N THR A 77 13.20 1.01 0.88
CA THR A 77 14.44 1.02 0.11
C THR A 77 15.23 2.25 0.50
N GLU A 78 16.51 2.09 0.77
CA GLU A 78 17.40 3.21 1.07
C GLU A 78 17.67 4.03 -0.18
N ASP A 79 17.74 5.35 -0.02
CA ASP A 79 18.16 6.26 -1.07
C ASP A 79 19.70 6.26 -1.20
N ARG A 80 20.24 7.14 -2.06
CA ARG A 80 21.70 7.22 -2.29
C ARG A 80 22.48 7.65 -1.05
N LYS A 81 21.82 8.24 -0.06
CA LYS A 81 22.44 8.69 1.20
C LYS A 81 22.35 7.61 2.29
N GLY A 82 21.74 6.46 1.99
CA GLY A 82 21.53 5.40 2.96
C GLY A 82 20.34 5.64 3.86
N GLU A 83 19.44 6.55 3.50
CA GLU A 83 18.20 6.84 4.23
C GLU A 83 17.01 6.18 3.56
N ASP A 84 16.02 5.76 4.33
CA ASP A 84 14.77 5.23 3.80
C ASP A 84 14.07 6.26 2.93
N MET A 85 13.56 5.83 1.76
CA MET A 85 12.93 6.74 0.81
C MET A 85 11.67 7.38 1.36
N LYS A 86 11.53 8.67 1.10
CA LYS A 86 10.35 9.46 1.45
C LYS A 86 9.78 10.12 0.20
N GLY A 87 8.46 10.22 0.15
CA GLY A 87 7.77 10.91 -0.92
C GLY A 87 7.49 12.36 -0.59
N LYS A 88 6.65 12.99 -1.39
CA LYS A 88 6.18 14.36 -1.15
C LYS A 88 5.47 14.45 0.20
N PHE A 89 5.55 15.61 0.84
CA PHE A 89 4.91 15.89 2.14
C PHE A 89 5.42 15.00 3.29
N GLY A 90 6.64 14.47 3.16
CA GLY A 90 7.26 13.68 4.22
C GLY A 90 6.67 12.28 4.41
N ARG A 91 5.85 11.80 3.47
CA ARG A 91 5.32 10.44 3.53
C ARG A 91 6.43 9.42 3.29
N ILE A 92 6.40 8.36 4.07
CA ILE A 92 7.31 7.24 3.84
C ILE A 92 6.84 6.48 2.60
N LEU A 93 7.78 6.07 1.76
CA LEU A 93 7.51 5.24 0.60
C LEU A 93 7.95 3.81 0.92
N GLY A 94 7.06 2.85 0.71
CA GLY A 94 7.39 1.46 1.00
C GLY A 94 6.32 0.49 0.52
N ASP A 95 6.49 -0.76 0.89
CA ASP A 95 5.54 -1.83 0.67
C ASP A 95 5.37 -2.58 1.99
N PHE A 96 4.44 -3.50 2.05
CA PHE A 96 4.23 -4.32 3.24
C PHE A 96 4.24 -5.79 2.87
N LYS A 97 4.87 -6.62 3.72
CA LYS A 97 4.73 -8.08 3.66
C LYS A 97 3.65 -8.49 4.65
N VAL A 98 2.69 -9.27 4.17
CA VAL A 98 1.60 -9.80 4.99
C VAL A 98 1.37 -11.27 4.67
N GLU A 99 0.78 -11.99 5.61
CA GLU A 99 0.39 -13.38 5.42
C GLU A 99 -1.08 -13.42 4.97
N ARG A 100 -1.30 -13.62 3.67
CA ARG A 100 -2.63 -13.74 3.10
C ARG A 100 -3.25 -15.12 3.36
N TRP A 101 -2.41 -16.14 3.33
CA TRP A 101 -2.82 -17.54 3.48
C TRP A 101 -2.10 -18.17 4.66
N GLU A 102 -2.85 -18.94 5.46
CA GLU A 102 -2.27 -19.71 6.54
C GLU A 102 -1.26 -20.74 6.00
N ASN A 103 -0.12 -20.88 6.68
CA ASN A 103 0.97 -21.82 6.32
C ASN A 103 1.61 -21.54 4.94
N LYS A 104 1.49 -20.33 4.43
CA LYS A 104 2.15 -19.88 3.20
C LYS A 104 3.11 -18.76 3.52
N PRO A 105 4.17 -18.56 2.71
CA PRO A 105 5.07 -17.42 2.90
C PRO A 105 4.32 -16.09 2.80
N ALA A 106 4.85 -15.09 3.49
CA ALA A 106 4.35 -13.73 3.38
C ALA A 106 4.50 -13.20 1.95
N GLU A 107 3.55 -12.40 1.52
CA GLU A 107 3.51 -11.80 0.18
C GLU A 107 3.49 -10.28 0.29
N LEU A 108 3.95 -9.60 -0.76
CA LEU A 108 3.85 -8.15 -0.82
C LEU A 108 2.41 -7.72 -1.07
N VAL A 109 1.96 -6.73 -0.34
CA VAL A 109 0.61 -6.17 -0.51
C VAL A 109 0.37 -5.69 -1.93
N THR A 110 1.38 -5.09 -2.58
CA THR A 110 1.29 -4.66 -3.98
C THR A 110 0.95 -5.82 -4.91
N ASP A 111 1.61 -6.96 -4.74
CA ASP A 111 1.36 -8.14 -5.56
C ASP A 111 -0.06 -8.67 -5.36
N ILE A 112 -0.51 -8.72 -4.11
CA ILE A 112 -1.86 -9.19 -3.76
C ILE A 112 -2.93 -8.29 -4.37
N LEU A 113 -2.80 -6.98 -4.20
CA LEU A 113 -3.79 -6.02 -4.69
C LEU A 113 -3.87 -6.00 -6.21
N ILE A 114 -2.74 -6.13 -6.90
CA ILE A 114 -2.71 -6.23 -8.36
C ILE A 114 -3.37 -7.54 -8.82
N GLU A 115 -3.00 -8.65 -8.22
CA GLU A 115 -3.56 -9.96 -8.54
C GLU A 115 -5.08 -9.99 -8.38
N GLU A 116 -5.59 -9.39 -7.32
CA GLU A 116 -7.02 -9.36 -7.01
C GLU A 116 -7.80 -8.28 -7.77
N GLY A 117 -7.12 -7.42 -8.54
CA GLY A 117 -7.76 -6.39 -9.33
C GLY A 117 -8.08 -5.09 -8.58
N HIS A 118 -7.57 -4.92 -7.37
CA HIS A 118 -7.78 -3.69 -6.57
C HIS A 118 -6.78 -2.58 -6.92
N ALA A 119 -5.68 -2.91 -7.56
CA ALA A 119 -4.64 -1.96 -7.90
C ALA A 119 -4.07 -2.23 -9.29
N VAL A 120 -3.43 -1.23 -9.85
CA VAL A 120 -2.64 -1.37 -11.08
C VAL A 120 -1.20 -0.97 -10.79
N ALA A 121 -0.26 -1.58 -11.50
CA ALA A 121 1.14 -1.21 -11.39
C ALA A 121 1.33 0.23 -11.89
N TYR A 122 2.06 1.03 -11.14
CA TYR A 122 2.29 2.44 -11.44
C TYR A 122 3.73 2.83 -11.16
N PHE A 123 4.44 3.21 -12.22
CA PHE A 123 5.83 3.66 -12.15
C PHE A 123 6.02 4.98 -12.92
N GLY A 124 5.04 5.89 -12.81
CA GLY A 124 5.10 7.18 -13.48
C GLY A 124 4.50 7.22 -14.89
N GLY A 125 3.61 6.29 -15.21
CA GLY A 125 2.91 6.28 -16.50
C GLY A 125 1.86 7.38 -16.64
N SER A 126 1.21 7.46 -17.80
CA SER A 126 0.16 8.44 -18.03
C SER A 126 -1.11 8.11 -17.25
N LYS A 127 -1.86 9.14 -16.88
CA LYS A 127 -3.15 8.96 -16.18
C LYS A 127 -4.15 8.22 -17.06
N GLU A 128 -4.10 8.40 -18.38
CA GLU A 128 -4.99 7.74 -19.33
C GLU A 128 -4.77 6.23 -19.33
N GLU A 129 -3.51 5.79 -19.39
CA GLU A 129 -3.18 4.37 -19.34
C GLU A 129 -3.62 3.74 -18.03
N ILE A 130 -3.38 4.43 -16.92
CA ILE A 130 -3.78 3.97 -15.59
C ILE A 130 -5.30 3.84 -15.50
N GLN A 131 -6.03 4.81 -16.02
CA GLN A 131 -7.50 4.77 -16.03
C GLN A 131 -8.04 3.58 -16.83
N LEU A 132 -7.45 3.28 -17.98
CA LEU A 132 -7.84 2.12 -18.78
C LEU A 132 -7.62 0.82 -18.02
N LYS A 133 -6.53 0.71 -17.28
CA LYS A 133 -6.25 -0.48 -16.45
C LYS A 133 -7.26 -0.61 -15.31
N HIS A 134 -7.64 0.51 -14.67
CA HIS A 134 -8.68 0.48 -13.64
C HIS A 134 -10.04 0.03 -14.20
N LEU A 135 -10.41 0.51 -15.38
CA LEU A 135 -11.66 0.11 -16.04
C LEU A 135 -11.67 -1.40 -16.33
N ALA A 136 -10.53 -1.94 -16.78
CA ALA A 136 -10.41 -3.39 -16.99
C ALA A 136 -10.55 -4.16 -15.68
N ASN A 137 -9.97 -3.66 -14.58
CA ASN A 137 -10.09 -4.27 -13.26
C ASN A 137 -11.52 -4.29 -12.73
N ARG A 138 -12.32 -3.28 -13.05
CA ARG A 138 -13.74 -3.24 -12.64
C ARG A 138 -14.49 -4.47 -13.15
N THR A 139 -14.23 -4.89 -14.39
CA THR A 139 -14.81 -6.10 -14.95
C THR A 139 -14.38 -7.35 -14.19
N LYS A 140 -13.11 -7.42 -13.80
CA LYS A 140 -12.55 -8.53 -13.03
C LYS A 140 -13.15 -8.64 -11.63
N LEU A 141 -13.47 -7.51 -11.00
CA LEU A 141 -14.05 -7.46 -9.66
C LEU A 141 -15.56 -7.72 -9.64
N LEU A 142 -16.22 -7.52 -10.73
CA LEU A 142 -17.65 -7.82 -10.90
C LEU A 142 -17.83 -9.27 -11.34
#